data_d9bddd2df2631bde21b3a19de1182a6f
#
_entry.id   d9bddd2df2631bde21b3a19de1182a6f
#
_cell.length_a   1.000
_cell.length_b   1.000
_cell.length_c   1.000
_cell.angle_alpha   90.00
_cell.angle_beta   90.00
_cell.angle_gamma   90.00
#
_symmetry.space_group_name_H-M   'P 1'
#
loop_
_entity.id
_entity.type
_entity.pdbx_description
1 polymer ?
#
loop_
_entity_poly.entity_id
_entity_poly.type
_entity_poly.pdbx_seq_one_letter_code
_entity_poly.pdbx_strand_id
1 'polypeptide(L)'
;NEQIEKICKAFDCPVVIDEAYAEFAPDTCLSLLDICPNLYVTRTLSKAFGLAGARIGFLITSKANMEAIRGNHVPYSVNSLSMKAAEIVLAHATEFKPEIERIIKERDAFLSKSYASFSFSNSKANFLLIQTPHIDKLLALFSQKGLSVRSYQQKNYCRVTIGTTQENQWIQEVLDAFEQEETNAMQ
;
A
#
# COMPACT_ATOMS: atom_id res chain seq x y z
N ASN A 1 14.40 7.71 -5.21
CA ASN A 1 14.90 8.76 -4.30
C ASN A 1 15.31 10.05 -5.04
N GLU A 2 15.95 9.97 -6.22
CA GLU A 2 16.40 11.13 -7.00
C GLU A 2 15.28 12.14 -7.30
N GLN A 3 14.08 11.68 -7.62
CA GLN A 3 12.92 12.56 -7.87
C GLN A 3 12.47 13.29 -6.59
N ILE A 4 12.48 12.60 -5.46
CA ILE A 4 12.13 13.19 -4.16
C ILE A 4 13.15 14.27 -3.79
N GLU A 5 14.43 14.00 -3.96
CA GLU A 5 15.50 14.97 -3.73
C GLU A 5 15.34 16.23 -4.60
N LYS A 6 15.03 16.06 -5.90
CA LYS A 6 14.73 17.17 -6.81
C LYS A 6 13.54 18.01 -6.34
N ILE A 7 12.47 17.35 -5.87
CA ILE A 7 11.29 18.06 -5.32
C ILE A 7 11.67 18.83 -4.06
N CYS A 8 12.38 18.22 -3.12
CA CYS A 8 12.84 18.89 -1.91
C CYS A 8 13.70 20.13 -2.19
N LYS A 9 14.56 20.06 -3.21
CA LYS A 9 15.40 21.19 -3.63
C LYS A 9 14.65 22.27 -4.41
N ALA A 10 13.54 21.94 -5.03
CA ALA A 10 12.74 22.86 -5.86
C ALA A 10 11.77 23.71 -5.04
N PHE A 11 11.46 23.30 -3.80
CA PHE A 11 10.47 23.97 -2.97
C PHE A 11 11.03 24.28 -1.57
N ASP A 12 10.76 25.48 -1.05
CA ASP A 12 11.13 25.90 0.31
C ASP A 12 10.06 25.49 1.36
N CYS A 13 8.96 24.88 0.92
CA CYS A 13 7.91 24.41 1.82
C CYS A 13 8.16 22.96 2.28
N PRO A 14 7.48 22.49 3.36
CA PRO A 14 7.52 21.10 3.77
C PRO A 14 7.10 20.14 2.64
N VAL A 15 7.94 19.13 2.41
CA VAL A 15 7.68 18.03 1.48
C VAL A 15 7.35 16.79 2.30
N VAL A 16 6.13 16.30 2.18
CA VAL A 16 5.65 15.12 2.91
C VAL A 16 5.59 13.92 1.98
N ILE A 17 6.32 12.86 2.32
CA ILE A 17 6.28 11.59 1.60
C ILE A 17 5.54 10.56 2.46
N ASP A 18 4.45 10.03 1.91
CA ASP A 18 3.70 8.96 2.57
C ASP A 18 4.30 7.60 2.22
N GLU A 19 4.99 7.02 3.17
CA GLU A 19 5.59 5.68 3.10
C GLU A 19 4.73 4.62 3.83
N ALA A 20 3.40 4.73 3.81
CA ALA A 20 2.52 3.76 4.46
C ALA A 20 2.65 2.31 3.92
N TYR A 21 3.30 2.13 2.79
CA TYR A 21 3.55 0.83 2.15
C TYR A 21 5.05 0.54 1.93
N ALA A 22 5.93 1.25 2.63
CA ALA A 22 7.39 1.15 2.42
C ALA A 22 7.93 -0.26 2.61
N GLU A 23 7.36 -1.04 3.52
CA GLU A 23 7.80 -2.42 3.78
C GLU A 23 7.59 -3.36 2.58
N PHE A 24 6.70 -3.00 1.64
CA PHE A 24 6.43 -3.74 0.40
C PHE A 24 7.18 -3.18 -0.81
N ALA A 25 7.89 -2.06 -0.65
CA ALA A 25 8.65 -1.38 -1.69
C ALA A 25 10.15 -1.68 -1.57
N PRO A 26 10.92 -1.60 -2.67
CA PRO A 26 12.35 -1.86 -2.63
C PRO A 26 13.16 -0.78 -1.92
N ASP A 27 12.64 0.46 -1.89
CA ASP A 27 13.35 1.65 -1.46
C ASP A 27 12.56 2.46 -0.43
N THR A 28 13.28 3.24 0.36
CA THR A 28 12.76 4.25 1.28
C THR A 28 13.49 5.57 1.08
N CYS A 29 12.80 6.68 1.31
CA CYS A 29 13.42 8.01 1.28
C CYS A 29 14.04 8.44 2.62
N LEU A 30 14.05 7.59 3.63
CA LEU A 30 14.65 7.92 4.94
C LEU A 30 16.11 8.36 4.84
N SER A 31 16.88 7.80 3.89
CA SER A 31 18.27 8.23 3.64
C SER A 31 18.40 9.67 3.15
N LEU A 32 17.31 10.29 2.69
CA LEU A 32 17.31 11.69 2.25
C LEU A 32 17.12 12.69 3.40
N LEU A 33 16.78 12.25 4.60
CA LEU A 33 16.54 13.14 5.75
C LEU A 33 17.76 13.98 6.11
N ASP A 34 18.97 13.47 5.86
CA ASP A 34 20.22 14.18 6.14
C ASP A 34 20.55 15.26 5.10
N ILE A 35 19.97 15.16 3.90
CA ILE A 35 20.28 16.07 2.77
C ILE A 35 19.09 16.94 2.33
N CYS A 36 17.88 16.61 2.78
CA CYS A 36 16.64 17.32 2.47
C CYS A 36 16.03 17.90 3.78
N PRO A 37 16.40 19.12 4.16
CA PRO A 37 16.01 19.71 5.45
C PRO A 37 14.50 19.94 5.60
N ASN A 38 13.74 19.99 4.49
CA ASN A 38 12.29 20.18 4.46
C ASN A 38 11.52 18.87 4.27
N LEU A 39 12.19 17.70 4.35
CA LEU A 39 11.56 16.39 4.17
C LEU A 39 10.88 15.89 5.45
N TYR A 40 9.66 15.40 5.30
CA TYR A 40 8.88 14.70 6.32
C TYR A 40 8.41 13.36 5.73
N VAL A 41 8.57 12.28 6.48
CA VAL A 41 8.18 10.93 6.04
C VAL A 41 7.13 10.39 7.00
N THR A 42 5.98 9.97 6.49
CA THR A 42 4.97 9.28 7.30
C THR A 42 5.05 7.78 7.12
N ARG A 43 4.91 7.02 8.21
CA ARG A 43 4.84 5.55 8.23
C ARG A 43 3.70 5.07 9.13
N THR A 44 3.30 3.82 8.97
CA THR A 44 2.21 3.24 9.74
C THR A 44 2.45 1.77 10.08
N LEU A 45 1.95 1.33 11.23
CA LEU A 45 1.88 -0.09 11.56
C LEU A 45 0.58 -0.77 11.07
N SER A 46 -0.27 -0.01 10.37
CA SER A 46 -1.58 -0.50 9.91
C SER A 46 -1.53 -1.48 8.74
N LYS A 47 -0.39 -1.60 8.03
CA LYS A 47 -0.27 -2.39 6.80
C LYS A 47 0.60 -3.62 7.02
N ALA A 48 1.90 -3.51 6.88
CA ALA A 48 2.83 -4.64 6.98
C ALA A 48 2.79 -5.34 8.35
N PHE A 49 2.46 -4.60 9.40
CA PHE A 49 2.48 -5.09 10.77
C PHE A 49 1.09 -5.45 11.34
N GLY A 50 0.04 -5.41 10.53
CA GLY A 50 -1.30 -5.88 10.91
C GLY A 50 -2.02 -5.04 11.99
N LEU A 51 -1.50 -3.89 12.42
CA LEU A 51 -2.05 -3.06 13.50
C LEU A 51 -3.02 -1.98 13.01
N ALA A 52 -3.83 -2.27 12.00
CA ALA A 52 -4.79 -1.30 11.46
C ALA A 52 -5.75 -0.76 12.52
N GLY A 53 -6.22 -1.61 13.45
CA GLY A 53 -7.12 -1.24 14.55
C GLY A 53 -6.47 -0.40 15.64
N ALA A 54 -5.14 -0.44 15.80
CA ALA A 54 -4.42 0.33 16.81
C ALA A 54 -4.27 1.82 16.45
N ARG A 55 -4.50 2.22 15.20
CA ARG A 55 -4.44 3.60 14.72
C ARG A 55 -3.12 4.31 15.02
N ILE A 56 -1.99 3.62 14.82
CA ILE A 56 -0.64 4.15 15.04
C ILE A 56 0.08 4.37 13.72
N GLY A 57 0.69 5.54 13.62
CA GLY A 57 1.64 5.93 12.59
C GLY A 57 2.76 6.78 13.18
N PHE A 58 3.75 7.06 12.38
CA PHE A 58 4.94 7.82 12.74
C PHE A 58 5.14 8.95 11.75
N LEU A 59 5.59 10.10 12.25
CA LEU A 59 6.17 11.15 11.46
C LEU A 59 7.67 11.18 11.75
N ILE A 60 8.48 11.03 10.71
CA ILE A 60 9.93 10.96 10.79
C ILE A 60 10.49 12.15 10.01
N THR A 61 11.30 12.95 10.67
CA THR A 61 11.94 14.14 10.06
C THR A 61 13.17 14.55 10.87
N SER A 62 13.86 15.61 10.44
CA SER A 62 14.99 16.16 11.18
C SER A 62 14.58 16.69 12.56
N LYS A 63 15.55 16.77 13.49
CA LYS A 63 15.31 17.32 14.83
C LYS A 63 14.78 18.76 14.77
N ALA A 64 15.32 19.58 13.88
CA ALA A 64 14.87 20.98 13.72
C ALA A 64 13.40 21.07 13.28
N ASN A 65 12.99 20.24 12.31
CA ASN A 65 11.61 20.18 11.88
C ASN A 65 10.68 19.67 12.99
N MET A 66 11.14 18.67 13.76
CA MET A 66 10.36 18.15 14.88
C MET A 66 10.15 19.20 15.97
N GLU A 67 11.15 20.00 16.27
CA GLU A 67 11.02 21.11 17.22
C GLU A 67 10.03 22.17 16.71
N ALA A 68 10.06 22.50 15.42
CA ALA A 68 9.14 23.47 14.82
C ALA A 68 7.66 23.05 14.89
N ILE A 69 7.34 21.75 14.77
CA ILE A 69 5.95 21.25 14.80
C ILE A 69 5.50 20.80 16.18
N ARG A 70 6.39 20.67 17.15
CA ARG A 70 6.12 20.11 18.48
C ARG A 70 4.98 20.82 19.21
N GLY A 71 4.86 22.13 19.06
CA GLY A 71 3.80 22.93 19.65
C GLY A 71 2.38 22.64 19.13
N ASN A 72 2.27 21.98 17.97
CA ASN A 72 1.00 21.62 17.34
C ASN A 72 0.57 20.17 17.66
N HIS A 73 1.36 19.43 18.44
CA HIS A 73 1.02 18.08 18.82
C HIS A 73 -0.15 18.04 19.80
N VAL A 74 -1.18 17.26 19.47
CA VAL A 74 -2.34 17.04 20.37
C VAL A 74 -1.91 16.04 21.46
N PRO A 75 -1.91 16.46 22.74
CA PRO A 75 -1.62 15.56 23.85
C PRO A 75 -2.58 14.37 23.86
N TYR A 76 -2.05 13.20 24.24
CA TYR A 76 -2.84 11.96 24.38
C TYR A 76 -3.55 11.49 23.10
N SER A 77 -3.05 11.87 21.92
CA SER A 77 -3.60 11.49 20.62
C SER A 77 -3.55 9.98 20.34
N VAL A 78 -2.65 9.26 21.00
CA VAL A 78 -2.53 7.80 20.91
C VAL A 78 -2.76 7.19 22.29
N ASN A 79 -3.65 6.20 22.38
CA ASN A 79 -3.93 5.51 23.63
C ASN A 79 -2.78 4.56 24.05
N SER A 80 -2.66 4.28 25.34
CA SER A 80 -1.55 3.49 25.91
C SER A 80 -1.51 2.04 25.43
N LEU A 81 -2.67 1.42 25.17
CA LEU A 81 -2.72 0.05 24.64
C LEU A 81 -2.14 -0.03 23.24
N SER A 82 -2.49 0.93 22.38
CA SER A 82 -1.92 1.04 21.03
C SER A 82 -0.42 1.29 21.07
N MET A 83 0.06 2.18 21.96
CA MET A 83 1.51 2.40 22.15
C MET A 83 2.21 1.13 22.56
N LYS A 84 1.65 0.39 23.53
CA LYS A 84 2.25 -0.88 23.98
C LYS A 84 2.27 -1.95 22.90
N ALA A 85 1.19 -2.05 22.10
CA ALA A 85 1.15 -2.93 20.94
C ALA A 85 2.22 -2.57 19.90
N ALA A 86 2.41 -1.27 19.63
CA ALA A 86 3.44 -0.79 18.72
C ALA A 86 4.86 -1.13 19.21
N GLU A 87 5.15 -0.92 20.51
CA GLU A 87 6.45 -1.29 21.10
C GLU A 87 6.76 -2.78 20.90
N ILE A 88 5.79 -3.66 21.19
CA ILE A 88 5.95 -5.10 21.04
C ILE A 88 6.20 -5.46 19.58
N VAL A 89 5.37 -4.97 18.65
CA VAL A 89 5.49 -5.26 17.22
C VAL A 89 6.83 -4.77 16.67
N LEU A 90 7.28 -3.57 17.04
CA LEU A 90 8.57 -3.05 16.59
C LEU A 90 9.75 -3.83 17.14
N ALA A 91 9.67 -4.32 18.39
CA ALA A 91 10.69 -5.19 18.96
C ALA A 91 10.80 -6.54 18.21
N HIS A 92 9.72 -6.99 17.58
CA HIS A 92 9.62 -8.25 16.83
C HIS A 92 9.46 -8.02 15.31
N ALA A 93 9.83 -6.84 14.80
CA ALA A 93 9.59 -6.46 13.41
C ALA A 93 10.17 -7.45 12.38
N THR A 94 11.27 -8.12 12.70
CA THR A 94 11.90 -9.12 11.84
C THR A 94 11.05 -10.37 11.62
N GLU A 95 10.15 -10.70 12.55
CA GLU A 95 9.25 -11.85 12.44
C GLU A 95 8.18 -11.67 11.35
N PHE A 96 7.88 -10.44 10.96
CA PHE A 96 6.94 -10.12 9.88
C PHE A 96 7.57 -10.24 8.48
N LYS A 97 8.90 -10.29 8.39
CA LYS A 97 9.63 -10.28 7.13
C LYS A 97 9.22 -11.40 6.16
N PRO A 98 9.09 -12.70 6.60
CA PRO A 98 8.67 -13.76 5.70
C PRO A 98 7.30 -13.53 5.06
N GLU A 99 6.34 -12.99 5.84
CA GLU A 99 5.00 -12.69 5.33
C GLU A 99 5.00 -11.50 4.37
N ILE A 100 5.78 -10.46 4.64
CA ILE A 100 5.97 -9.33 3.74
C ILE A 100 6.56 -9.80 2.41
N GLU A 101 7.59 -10.64 2.45
CA GLU A 101 8.24 -11.23 1.27
C GLU A 101 7.27 -12.12 0.47
N ARG A 102 6.41 -12.90 1.14
CA ARG A 102 5.35 -13.67 0.49
C ARG A 102 4.38 -12.77 -0.27
N ILE A 103 3.89 -11.71 0.37
CA ILE A 103 2.97 -10.74 -0.23
C ILE A 103 3.61 -10.07 -1.46
N ILE A 104 4.87 -9.66 -1.36
CA ILE A 104 5.62 -9.08 -2.49
C ILE A 104 5.69 -10.08 -3.65
N LYS A 105 6.11 -11.32 -3.37
CA LYS A 105 6.24 -12.37 -4.39
C LYS A 105 4.90 -12.67 -5.08
N GLU A 106 3.83 -12.80 -4.34
CA GLU A 106 2.51 -13.09 -4.89
C GLU A 106 1.95 -11.90 -5.69
N ARG A 107 2.14 -10.65 -5.21
CA ARG A 107 1.83 -9.45 -5.98
C ARG A 107 2.57 -9.43 -7.32
N ASP A 108 3.88 -9.65 -7.29
CA ASP A 108 4.71 -9.58 -8.49
C ASP A 108 4.38 -10.71 -9.47
N ALA A 109 3.94 -11.87 -8.98
CA ALA A 109 3.41 -12.96 -9.81
C ALA A 109 2.13 -12.56 -10.56
N PHE A 110 1.21 -11.80 -9.94
CA PHE A 110 0.06 -11.23 -10.66
C PHE A 110 0.51 -10.20 -11.68
N LEU A 111 1.37 -9.26 -11.29
CA LEU A 111 1.82 -8.18 -12.17
C LEU A 111 2.65 -8.64 -13.38
N SER A 112 3.22 -9.85 -13.33
CA SER A 112 3.95 -10.45 -14.46
C SER A 112 3.04 -11.02 -15.55
N LYS A 113 1.73 -11.16 -15.27
CA LYS A 113 0.75 -11.69 -16.23
C LYS A 113 0.20 -10.57 -17.10
N SER A 114 -0.15 -10.91 -18.34
CA SER A 114 -0.79 -10.03 -19.30
C SER A 114 -2.16 -10.56 -19.67
N TYR A 115 -3.14 -9.68 -19.75
CA TYR A 115 -4.52 -9.96 -20.09
C TYR A 115 -4.99 -8.99 -21.19
N ALA A 116 -5.94 -9.41 -22.00
CA ALA A 116 -6.48 -8.58 -23.08
C ALA A 116 -7.62 -7.65 -22.60
N SER A 117 -8.42 -8.11 -21.62
CA SER A 117 -9.63 -7.43 -21.17
C SER A 117 -9.41 -6.46 -20.00
N PHE A 118 -8.26 -6.53 -19.34
CA PHE A 118 -7.90 -5.65 -18.22
C PHE A 118 -6.40 -5.45 -18.07
N SER A 119 -6.02 -4.45 -17.31
CA SER A 119 -4.61 -4.18 -17.00
C SER A 119 -4.38 -3.97 -15.50
N PHE A 120 -3.17 -4.28 -15.06
CA PHE A 120 -2.68 -3.92 -13.73
C PHE A 120 -1.90 -2.62 -13.79
N SER A 121 -2.14 -1.71 -12.83
CA SER A 121 -1.20 -0.63 -12.57
C SER A 121 0.04 -1.17 -11.85
N ASN A 122 1.21 -0.60 -12.12
CA ASN A 122 2.44 -0.96 -11.43
C ASN A 122 2.34 -0.62 -9.93
N SER A 123 2.15 -1.63 -9.09
CA SER A 123 1.99 -1.48 -7.65
C SER A 123 3.27 -1.89 -6.92
N LYS A 124 3.64 -1.10 -5.90
CA LYS A 124 4.66 -1.44 -4.90
C LYS A 124 4.05 -1.57 -3.49
N ALA A 125 2.72 -1.63 -3.40
CA ALA A 125 1.96 -1.85 -2.18
C ALA A 125 1.55 -3.32 -2.01
N ASN A 126 0.75 -3.63 -1.00
CA ASN A 126 0.17 -4.97 -0.78
C ASN A 126 -1.16 -5.17 -1.52
N PHE A 127 -1.37 -4.51 -2.64
CA PHE A 127 -2.60 -4.63 -3.42
C PHE A 127 -2.34 -4.48 -4.92
N LEU A 128 -3.28 -4.99 -5.71
CA LEU A 128 -3.38 -4.78 -7.13
C LEU A 128 -4.40 -3.67 -7.41
N LEU A 129 -4.13 -2.83 -8.40
CA LEU A 129 -5.09 -1.91 -8.97
C LEU A 129 -5.41 -2.42 -10.38
N ILE A 130 -6.65 -2.83 -10.60
CA ILE A 130 -7.12 -3.47 -11.83
C ILE A 130 -8.01 -2.48 -12.58
N GLN A 131 -7.69 -2.22 -13.82
CA GLN A 131 -8.44 -1.31 -14.70
C GLN A 131 -9.04 -2.08 -15.86
N THR A 132 -10.35 -1.89 -16.09
CA THR A 132 -11.09 -2.45 -17.22
C THR A 132 -12.31 -1.58 -17.54
N PRO A 133 -12.73 -1.46 -18.83
CA PRO A 133 -13.98 -0.80 -19.17
C PRO A 133 -15.21 -1.56 -18.66
N HIS A 134 -15.09 -2.86 -18.39
CA HIS A 134 -16.18 -3.72 -17.91
C HIS A 134 -16.12 -3.96 -16.40
N ILE A 135 -15.83 -2.89 -15.62
CA ILE A 135 -15.59 -2.97 -14.17
C ILE A 135 -16.77 -3.58 -13.40
N ASP A 136 -18.02 -3.30 -13.79
CA ASP A 136 -19.20 -3.80 -13.09
C ASP A 136 -19.29 -5.33 -13.18
N LYS A 137 -18.94 -5.90 -14.34
CA LYS A 137 -18.90 -7.35 -14.53
C LYS A 137 -17.80 -8.00 -13.68
N LEU A 138 -16.61 -7.42 -13.66
CA LEU A 138 -15.52 -7.92 -12.82
C LEU A 138 -15.89 -7.87 -11.32
N LEU A 139 -16.53 -6.80 -10.86
CA LEU A 139 -17.01 -6.67 -9.48
C LEU A 139 -18.06 -7.71 -9.14
N ALA A 140 -18.96 -8.01 -10.08
CA ALA A 140 -19.97 -9.08 -9.91
C ALA A 140 -19.33 -10.46 -9.73
N LEU A 141 -18.31 -10.80 -10.51
CA LEU A 141 -17.55 -12.05 -10.37
C LEU A 141 -16.83 -12.14 -9.01
N PHE A 142 -16.18 -11.07 -8.57
CA PHE A 142 -15.59 -11.02 -7.22
C PHE A 142 -16.65 -11.26 -6.14
N SER A 143 -17.80 -10.59 -6.25
CA SER A 143 -18.90 -10.75 -5.29
C SER A 143 -19.47 -12.17 -5.27
N GLN A 144 -19.65 -12.80 -6.44
CA GLN A 144 -20.12 -14.20 -6.56
C GLN A 144 -19.14 -15.18 -5.91
N LYS A 145 -17.82 -14.89 -5.98
CA LYS A 145 -16.78 -15.69 -5.31
C LYS A 145 -16.69 -15.43 -3.80
N GLY A 146 -17.48 -14.47 -3.26
CA GLY A 146 -17.42 -14.06 -1.87
C GLY A 146 -16.24 -13.15 -1.52
N LEU A 147 -15.57 -12.57 -2.52
CA LEU A 147 -14.43 -11.69 -2.35
C LEU A 147 -14.89 -10.22 -2.31
N SER A 148 -14.57 -9.52 -1.22
CA SER A 148 -14.82 -8.09 -1.09
C SER A 148 -13.62 -7.29 -1.60
N VAL A 149 -13.83 -6.47 -2.61
CA VAL A 149 -12.82 -5.59 -3.21
C VAL A 149 -13.24 -4.12 -3.12
N ARG A 150 -12.28 -3.20 -3.13
CA ARG A 150 -12.60 -1.77 -3.12
C ARG A 150 -12.85 -1.28 -4.54
N SER A 151 -14.10 -0.91 -4.81
CA SER A 151 -14.53 -0.39 -6.10
C SER A 151 -14.29 1.11 -6.23
N TYR A 152 -13.93 1.53 -7.46
CA TYR A 152 -13.89 2.90 -7.94
C TYR A 152 -14.57 2.95 -9.32
N GLN A 153 -15.83 2.53 -9.38
CA GLN A 153 -16.60 2.32 -10.63
C GLN A 153 -16.55 3.51 -11.57
N GLN A 154 -16.71 4.74 -11.05
CA GLN A 154 -16.65 5.97 -11.86
C GLN A 154 -15.30 6.18 -12.60
N LYS A 155 -14.25 5.46 -12.19
CA LYS A 155 -12.90 5.51 -12.77
C LYS A 155 -12.51 4.21 -13.46
N ASN A 156 -13.45 3.26 -13.62
CA ASN A 156 -13.25 1.96 -14.26
C ASN A 156 -12.11 1.12 -13.64
N TYR A 157 -11.92 1.20 -12.32
CA TYR A 157 -10.96 0.34 -11.65
C TYR A 157 -11.44 -0.15 -10.27
N CYS A 158 -10.82 -1.22 -9.81
CA CYS A 158 -10.94 -1.71 -8.44
C CYS A 158 -9.57 -1.99 -7.83
N ARG A 159 -9.52 -2.00 -6.50
CA ARG A 159 -8.33 -2.35 -5.72
C ARG A 159 -8.56 -3.68 -5.01
N VAL A 160 -7.68 -4.62 -5.27
CA VAL A 160 -7.70 -5.98 -4.71
C VAL A 160 -6.47 -6.14 -3.81
N THR A 161 -6.67 -6.41 -2.53
CA THR A 161 -5.58 -6.63 -1.58
C THR A 161 -5.01 -8.04 -1.79
N ILE A 162 -3.68 -8.18 -1.75
CA ILE A 162 -3.03 -9.48 -1.69
C ILE A 162 -3.32 -10.10 -0.32
N GLY A 163 -4.05 -11.19 -0.33
CA GLY A 163 -4.49 -11.91 0.85
C GLY A 163 -3.63 -13.12 1.18
N THR A 164 -4.24 -14.14 1.78
CA THR A 164 -3.64 -15.46 1.95
C THR A 164 -3.43 -16.13 0.59
N THR A 165 -2.59 -17.15 0.54
CA THR A 165 -2.37 -17.93 -0.70
C THR A 165 -3.69 -18.50 -1.25
N GLN A 166 -4.61 -18.93 -0.39
CA GLN A 166 -5.92 -19.43 -0.80
C GLN A 166 -6.81 -18.31 -1.41
N GLU A 167 -6.85 -17.13 -0.77
CA GLU A 167 -7.59 -15.98 -1.30
C GLU A 167 -7.01 -15.52 -2.64
N ASN A 168 -5.69 -15.54 -2.79
CA ASN A 168 -5.01 -15.18 -4.04
C ASN A 168 -5.29 -16.20 -5.16
N GLN A 169 -5.48 -17.49 -4.85
CA GLN A 169 -5.96 -18.48 -5.81
C GLN A 169 -7.38 -18.13 -6.28
N TRP A 170 -8.28 -17.77 -5.37
CA TRP A 170 -9.65 -17.35 -5.75
C TRP A 170 -9.66 -16.06 -6.57
N ILE A 171 -8.79 -15.10 -6.23
CA ILE A 171 -8.60 -13.90 -7.05
C ILE A 171 -8.17 -14.29 -8.47
N GLN A 172 -7.20 -15.20 -8.60
CA GLN A 172 -6.74 -15.68 -9.91
C GLN A 172 -7.86 -16.34 -10.71
N GLU A 173 -8.65 -17.22 -10.09
CA GLU A 173 -9.81 -17.89 -10.73
C GLU A 173 -10.82 -16.86 -11.26
N VAL A 174 -11.11 -15.79 -10.51
CA VAL A 174 -11.99 -14.71 -10.94
C VAL A 174 -11.43 -13.98 -12.14
N LEU A 175 -10.13 -13.65 -12.12
CA LEU A 175 -9.48 -12.92 -13.22
C LEU A 175 -9.43 -13.77 -14.50
N ASP A 176 -9.15 -15.05 -14.38
CA ASP A 176 -9.11 -15.96 -15.52
C ASP A 176 -10.51 -16.18 -16.13
N ALA A 177 -11.54 -16.31 -15.28
CA ALA A 177 -12.94 -16.41 -15.74
C ALA A 177 -13.38 -15.11 -16.45
N PHE A 178 -13.07 -13.96 -15.91
CA PHE A 178 -13.36 -12.67 -16.52
C PHE A 178 -12.70 -12.53 -17.90
N GLU A 179 -11.41 -12.84 -18.01
CA GLU A 179 -10.67 -12.81 -19.28
C GLU A 179 -11.31 -13.73 -20.33
N GLN A 180 -11.66 -14.96 -19.94
CA GLN A 180 -12.30 -15.93 -20.84
C GLN A 180 -13.66 -15.44 -21.35
N GLU A 181 -14.50 -14.90 -20.46
CA GLU A 181 -15.82 -14.37 -20.83
C GLU A 181 -15.72 -13.15 -21.77
N GLU A 182 -14.78 -12.24 -21.52
CA GLU A 182 -14.58 -11.07 -22.38
C GLU A 182 -14.01 -11.46 -23.75
N THR A 183 -13.06 -12.40 -23.78
CA THR A 183 -12.49 -12.88 -25.04
C THR A 183 -13.55 -13.59 -25.90
N ASN A 184 -14.44 -14.38 -25.30
CA ASN A 184 -15.54 -15.05 -26.02
C ASN A 184 -16.56 -14.03 -26.55
N ALA A 185 -16.79 -12.91 -25.86
CA ALA A 185 -17.73 -11.87 -26.28
C ALA A 185 -17.21 -11.02 -27.45
N MET A 186 -15.90 -11.05 -27.74
CA MET A 186 -15.25 -10.32 -28.85
C MET A 186 -15.19 -11.14 -30.14
N GLN A 187 -15.50 -12.45 -30.09
CA GLN A 187 -15.59 -13.35 -31.26
C GLN A 187 -17.02 -13.42 -31.80
#